data_261e1bec28202c21cbc9d4eb6c658ab1
#
_entry.id   261e1bec28202c21cbc9d4eb6c658ab1
#
_cell.length_a   1.000
_cell.length_b   1.000
_cell.length_c   1.000
_cell.angle_alpha   90.00
_cell.angle_beta   90.00
_cell.angle_gamma   90.00
#
_symmetry.space_group_name_H-M   'P 1'
#
loop_
_entity.id
_entity.type
_entity.pdbx_description
1 polymer ?
#
loop_
_entity_poly.entity_id
_entity_poly.type
_entity_poly.pdbx_seq_one_letter_code
_entity_poly.pdbx_strand_id
1 'polypeptide(L)'
;MKPVTPATPPQEITHKRILKLAVPLVLSNATVPILGAVDLGVVGQMGEAAPIGAVGLGAIILTTVFWIFGFLRMGTVGLVGQAAGAEDYAEVSIILTRALLIALAAGFTLILLQPLIFSVALSMSHASAEVETLAYSYLSIRIWTAPAAISIYALTGWLVAMERTSGVFWVQLVMNSVNILLSIIFVLWLDMGVQGVAVGTVIAELIGAGLALYLCRDAFKHPDWRKWVQVFDRAKLIRMALLNTDILIRSALLMVIFSSFVFLGTRFGDVTLASNEVLVQFMYITAYAMDGFAFAAETLIARAMGRGDASRLRRSALMTGFWGAVVCVTTALAFAIFGPWLVDLMAKSPEVQAEARIYLPWMVVAPLIGCVAWMMD
;
A
#
# COMPACT_ATOMS: atom_id res chain seq x y z
N MET A 1 -30.75 8.71 32.90
CA MET A 1 -30.40 7.40 32.32
C MET A 1 -31.03 7.31 30.93
N LYS A 2 -30.24 7.39 29.85
CA LYS A 2 -30.72 7.05 28.51
C LYS A 2 -30.83 5.54 28.43
N PRO A 3 -31.88 4.98 27.83
CA PRO A 3 -32.04 3.53 27.70
C PRO A 3 -30.84 2.99 26.90
N VAL A 4 -30.18 1.99 27.47
CA VAL A 4 -29.15 1.21 26.78
C VAL A 4 -29.86 0.55 25.59
N THR A 5 -29.59 1.06 24.38
CA THR A 5 -30.01 0.38 23.15
C THR A 5 -29.41 -1.04 23.21
N PRO A 6 -30.18 -2.11 23.04
CA PRO A 6 -29.66 -3.45 23.07
C PRO A 6 -28.53 -3.53 22.01
N ALA A 7 -27.37 -4.03 22.43
CA ALA A 7 -26.24 -4.25 21.57
C ALA A 7 -26.71 -5.01 20.32
N THR A 8 -26.51 -4.44 19.15
CA THR A 8 -26.82 -5.12 17.88
C THR A 8 -26.15 -6.50 17.92
N PRO A 9 -26.89 -7.59 17.68
CA PRO A 9 -26.31 -8.92 17.77
C PRO A 9 -25.05 -8.96 16.92
N PRO A 10 -23.96 -9.51 17.43
CA PRO A 10 -22.68 -9.48 16.77
C PRO A 10 -22.81 -10.14 15.40
N GLN A 11 -22.54 -9.39 14.34
CA GLN A 11 -22.68 -9.87 12.96
C GLN A 11 -21.89 -11.15 12.76
N GLU A 12 -22.54 -12.20 12.26
CA GLU A 12 -21.90 -13.49 11.99
C GLU A 12 -20.77 -13.34 10.96
N ILE A 13 -19.74 -14.18 11.11
CA ILE A 13 -18.67 -14.30 10.12
C ILE A 13 -19.19 -15.20 9.01
N THR A 14 -19.44 -14.62 7.84
CA THR A 14 -19.97 -15.31 6.67
C THR A 14 -19.05 -15.10 5.46
N HIS A 15 -19.10 -16.00 4.49
CA HIS A 15 -18.37 -15.85 3.22
C HIS A 15 -18.67 -14.51 2.54
N LYS A 16 -19.94 -14.09 2.52
CA LYS A 16 -20.37 -12.81 1.95
C LYS A 16 -19.70 -11.62 2.62
N ARG A 17 -19.52 -11.65 3.96
CA ARG A 17 -18.86 -10.57 4.71
C ARG A 17 -17.38 -10.50 4.36
N ILE A 18 -16.68 -11.64 4.27
CA ILE A 18 -15.27 -11.70 3.90
C ILE A 18 -15.07 -11.12 2.48
N LEU A 19 -15.87 -11.57 1.51
CA LEU A 19 -15.79 -11.05 0.14
C LEU A 19 -16.12 -9.56 0.06
N LYS A 20 -17.11 -9.09 0.83
CA LYS A 20 -17.45 -7.66 0.91
C LYS A 20 -16.30 -6.80 1.44
N LEU A 21 -15.45 -7.37 2.31
CA LEU A 21 -14.25 -6.71 2.82
C LEU A 21 -13.08 -6.81 1.84
N ALA A 22 -12.81 -8.00 1.33
CA ALA A 22 -11.61 -8.28 0.52
C ALA A 22 -11.71 -7.71 -0.90
N VAL A 23 -12.83 -7.89 -1.61
CA VAL A 23 -12.95 -7.50 -3.03
C VAL A 23 -12.68 -6.02 -3.29
N PRO A 24 -13.22 -5.05 -2.51
CA PRO A 24 -12.89 -3.65 -2.73
C PRO A 24 -11.39 -3.35 -2.55
N LEU A 25 -10.71 -4.06 -1.64
CA LEU A 25 -9.27 -3.88 -1.39
C LEU A 25 -8.43 -4.47 -2.55
N VAL A 26 -8.79 -5.65 -3.05
CA VAL A 26 -8.15 -6.23 -4.25
C VAL A 26 -8.29 -5.30 -5.44
N LEU A 27 -9.51 -4.78 -5.68
CA LEU A 27 -9.76 -3.82 -6.77
C LEU A 27 -8.98 -2.52 -6.58
N SER A 28 -8.87 -2.03 -5.34
CA SER A 28 -8.05 -0.86 -4.99
C SER A 28 -6.60 -1.09 -5.37
N ASN A 29 -6.01 -2.21 -4.96
CA ASN A 29 -4.63 -2.56 -5.25
C ASN A 29 -4.35 -2.72 -6.75
N ALA A 30 -5.31 -3.26 -7.51
CA ALA A 30 -5.20 -3.41 -8.95
C ALA A 30 -5.09 -2.07 -9.71
N THR A 31 -5.52 -0.95 -9.12
CA THR A 31 -5.40 0.37 -9.75
C THR A 31 -4.00 0.96 -9.66
N VAL A 32 -3.15 0.48 -8.76
CA VAL A 32 -1.80 1.03 -8.53
C VAL A 32 -0.86 0.83 -9.73
N PRO A 33 -0.72 -0.38 -10.31
CA PRO A 33 0.10 -0.58 -11.50
C PRO A 33 -0.40 0.23 -12.70
N ILE A 34 -1.72 0.40 -12.83
CA ILE A 34 -2.32 1.19 -13.93
C ILE A 34 -1.88 2.64 -13.84
N LEU A 35 -1.86 3.22 -12.63
CA LEU A 35 -1.41 4.59 -12.43
C LEU A 35 0.05 4.78 -12.88
N GLY A 36 0.95 3.90 -12.44
CA GLY A 36 2.37 3.97 -12.84
C GLY A 36 2.57 3.86 -14.36
N ALA A 37 1.81 2.96 -15.01
CA ALA A 37 1.87 2.82 -16.47
C ALA A 37 1.36 4.08 -17.19
N VAL A 38 0.30 4.72 -16.70
CA VAL A 38 -0.25 5.95 -17.30
C VAL A 38 0.70 7.12 -17.10
N ASP A 39 1.27 7.31 -15.91
CA ASP A 39 2.22 8.39 -15.65
C ASP A 39 3.45 8.29 -16.58
N LEU A 40 4.02 7.10 -16.72
CA LEU A 40 5.11 6.85 -17.66
C LEU A 40 4.68 7.04 -19.11
N GLY A 41 3.46 6.62 -19.46
CA GLY A 41 2.91 6.79 -20.81
C GLY A 41 2.70 8.26 -21.17
N VAL A 42 2.21 9.08 -20.25
CA VAL A 42 2.01 10.53 -20.45
C VAL A 42 3.36 11.23 -20.64
N VAL A 43 4.34 10.92 -19.80
CA VAL A 43 5.70 11.48 -19.94
C VAL A 43 6.37 10.99 -21.23
N GLY A 44 6.10 9.74 -21.62
CA GLY A 44 6.60 9.17 -22.89
C GLY A 44 6.15 9.92 -24.14
N GLN A 45 5.01 10.63 -24.09
CA GLN A 45 4.55 11.47 -25.22
C GLN A 45 5.43 12.71 -25.45
N MET A 46 6.29 13.09 -24.52
CA MET A 46 7.23 14.19 -24.69
C MET A 46 8.35 13.86 -25.71
N GLY A 47 8.53 12.58 -26.04
CA GLY A 47 9.51 12.15 -27.06
C GLY A 47 10.96 12.12 -26.59
N GLU A 48 11.22 12.40 -25.32
CA GLU A 48 12.57 12.46 -24.73
C GLU A 48 12.72 11.37 -23.65
N ALA A 49 13.91 10.78 -23.55
CA ALA A 49 14.18 9.71 -22.58
C ALA A 49 14.43 10.24 -21.15
N ALA A 50 15.04 11.43 -21.03
CA ALA A 50 15.41 11.98 -19.73
C ALA A 50 14.22 12.26 -18.80
N PRO A 51 13.08 12.84 -19.24
CA PRO A 51 11.88 12.99 -18.42
C PRO A 51 11.31 11.68 -17.90
N ILE A 52 11.31 10.63 -18.74
CA ILE A 52 10.83 9.29 -18.34
C ILE A 52 11.70 8.74 -17.21
N GLY A 53 13.02 8.81 -17.38
CA GLY A 53 14.00 8.40 -16.38
C GLY A 53 13.86 9.19 -15.08
N ALA A 54 13.65 10.50 -15.18
CA ALA A 54 13.51 11.40 -14.02
C ALA A 54 12.24 11.11 -13.19
N VAL A 55 11.09 10.97 -13.85
CA VAL A 55 9.83 10.61 -13.15
C VAL A 55 9.94 9.23 -12.53
N GLY A 56 10.48 8.24 -13.26
CA GLY A 56 10.70 6.90 -12.75
C GLY A 56 11.61 6.88 -11.51
N LEU A 57 12.76 7.55 -11.59
CA LEU A 57 13.71 7.66 -10.47
C LEU A 57 13.08 8.35 -9.26
N GLY A 58 12.44 9.51 -9.50
CA GLY A 58 11.79 10.27 -8.43
C GLY A 58 10.64 9.50 -7.76
N ALA A 59 9.84 8.79 -8.54
CA ALA A 59 8.75 7.95 -8.03
C ALA A 59 9.28 6.80 -7.17
N ILE A 60 10.34 6.11 -7.59
CA ILE A 60 10.96 5.02 -6.81
C ILE A 60 11.50 5.56 -5.49
N ILE A 61 12.23 6.69 -5.49
CA ILE A 61 12.77 7.29 -4.27
C ILE A 61 11.65 7.59 -3.26
N LEU A 62 10.61 8.31 -3.67
CA LEU A 62 9.52 8.69 -2.77
C LEU A 62 8.67 7.51 -2.34
N THR A 63 8.38 6.58 -3.24
CA THR A 63 7.63 5.36 -2.89
C THR A 63 8.39 4.56 -1.84
N THR A 64 9.71 4.42 -1.98
CA THR A 64 10.56 3.75 -0.99
C THR A 64 10.52 4.46 0.36
N VAL A 65 10.66 5.79 0.37
CA VAL A 65 10.62 6.60 1.60
C VAL A 65 9.24 6.52 2.27
N PHE A 66 8.15 6.65 1.51
CA PHE A 66 6.80 6.60 2.07
C PHE A 66 6.40 5.19 2.51
N TRP A 67 6.87 4.15 1.82
CA TRP A 67 6.58 2.76 2.16
C TRP A 67 7.06 2.36 3.56
N ILE A 68 8.15 2.99 4.04
CA ILE A 68 8.62 2.81 5.41
C ILE A 68 7.50 3.08 6.42
N PHE A 69 6.60 4.03 6.12
CA PHE A 69 5.48 4.38 6.99
C PHE A 69 4.24 3.51 6.79
N GLY A 70 4.30 2.49 5.94
CA GLY A 70 3.23 1.51 5.73
C GLY A 70 2.80 0.79 7.01
N PHE A 71 3.69 0.71 8.01
CA PHE A 71 3.37 0.19 9.35
C PHE A 71 2.21 0.94 10.02
N LEU A 72 2.00 2.22 9.71
CA LEU A 72 0.86 2.99 10.26
C LEU A 72 -0.47 2.41 9.82
N ARG A 73 -0.59 1.90 8.60
CA ARG A 73 -1.82 1.23 8.13
C ARG A 73 -2.08 -0.03 8.94
N MET A 74 -1.12 -0.95 9.00
CA MET A 74 -1.26 -2.23 9.67
C MET A 74 -1.47 -2.04 11.19
N GLY A 75 -0.63 -1.24 11.84
CA GLY A 75 -0.77 -0.94 13.27
C GLY A 75 -2.13 -0.29 13.60
N THR A 76 -2.65 0.58 12.72
CA THR A 76 -3.97 1.19 12.91
C THR A 76 -5.08 0.15 12.73
N VAL A 77 -4.98 -0.75 11.73
CA VAL A 77 -5.99 -1.83 11.54
C VAL A 77 -6.07 -2.70 12.80
N GLY A 78 -4.94 -3.16 13.30
CA GLY A 78 -4.89 -4.04 14.47
C GLY A 78 -5.44 -3.38 15.73
N LEU A 79 -4.96 -2.18 16.07
CA LEU A 79 -5.35 -1.47 17.29
C LEU A 79 -6.81 -1.00 17.26
N VAL A 80 -7.23 -0.37 16.16
CA VAL A 80 -8.63 0.07 15.98
C VAL A 80 -9.57 -1.12 15.92
N GLY A 81 -9.17 -2.21 15.26
CA GLY A 81 -9.96 -3.45 15.21
C GLY A 81 -10.19 -4.04 16.61
N GLN A 82 -9.15 -4.08 17.45
CA GLN A 82 -9.28 -4.53 18.84
C GLN A 82 -10.19 -3.61 19.65
N ALA A 83 -10.01 -2.29 19.58
CA ALA A 83 -10.85 -1.32 20.29
C ALA A 83 -12.31 -1.40 19.83
N ALA A 84 -12.55 -1.49 18.53
CA ALA A 84 -13.89 -1.66 17.97
C ALA A 84 -14.53 -3.01 18.34
N GLY A 85 -13.71 -4.06 18.45
CA GLY A 85 -14.15 -5.37 18.96
C GLY A 85 -14.58 -5.32 20.42
N ALA A 86 -13.87 -4.57 21.25
CA ALA A 86 -14.20 -4.30 22.65
C ALA A 86 -15.33 -3.28 22.84
N GLU A 87 -15.88 -2.72 21.75
CA GLU A 87 -16.91 -1.67 21.75
C GLU A 87 -16.44 -0.35 22.40
N ASP A 88 -15.12 -0.16 22.51
CA ASP A 88 -14.49 1.08 23.00
C ASP A 88 -14.30 2.10 21.87
N TYR A 89 -15.38 2.77 21.50
CA TYR A 89 -15.37 3.78 20.44
C TYR A 89 -14.61 5.06 20.82
N ALA A 90 -14.39 5.28 22.12
CA ALA A 90 -13.51 6.36 22.59
C ALA A 90 -12.07 6.08 22.16
N GLU A 91 -11.57 4.87 22.45
CA GLU A 91 -10.21 4.47 22.04
C GLU A 91 -10.07 4.38 20.50
N VAL A 92 -11.12 3.95 19.78
CA VAL A 92 -11.13 3.98 18.28
C VAL A 92 -10.80 5.38 17.74
N SER A 93 -11.40 6.42 18.35
CA SER A 93 -11.16 7.82 17.95
C SER A 93 -9.78 8.31 18.35
N ILE A 94 -9.34 7.94 19.55
CA ILE A 94 -8.01 8.31 20.08
C ILE A 94 -6.89 7.68 19.26
N ILE A 95 -7.01 6.41 18.87
CA ILE A 95 -6.00 5.71 18.05
C ILE A 95 -5.84 6.41 16.69
N LEU A 96 -6.94 6.78 16.02
CA LEU A 96 -6.86 7.52 14.76
C LEU A 96 -6.15 8.87 14.95
N THR A 97 -6.50 9.61 16.03
CA THR A 97 -5.84 10.88 16.33
C THR A 97 -4.34 10.71 16.54
N ARG A 98 -3.90 9.70 17.30
CA ARG A 98 -2.47 9.38 17.48
C ARG A 98 -1.80 9.05 16.16
N ALA A 99 -2.42 8.19 15.34
CA ALA A 99 -1.87 7.78 14.05
C ALA A 99 -1.71 8.99 13.10
N LEU A 100 -2.69 9.90 13.07
CA LEU A 100 -2.61 11.13 12.28
C LEU A 100 -1.52 12.08 12.80
N LEU A 101 -1.37 12.24 14.12
CA LEU A 101 -0.29 13.06 14.67
C LEU A 101 1.09 12.51 14.32
N ILE A 102 1.26 11.19 14.38
CA ILE A 102 2.49 10.52 13.97
C ILE A 102 2.73 10.73 12.46
N ALA A 103 1.69 10.57 11.63
CA ALA A 103 1.78 10.76 10.18
C ALA A 103 2.19 12.19 9.81
N LEU A 104 1.55 13.18 10.45
CA LEU A 104 1.89 14.59 10.24
C LEU A 104 3.31 14.91 10.69
N ALA A 105 3.70 14.47 11.90
CA ALA A 105 5.04 14.67 12.40
C ALA A 105 6.10 14.03 11.48
N ALA A 106 5.87 12.79 11.05
CA ALA A 106 6.74 12.09 10.10
C ALA A 106 6.82 12.83 8.75
N GLY A 107 5.69 13.24 8.18
CA GLY A 107 5.64 13.97 6.92
C GLY A 107 6.37 15.30 6.98
N PHE A 108 6.18 16.10 8.05
CA PHE A 108 6.94 17.34 8.24
C PHE A 108 8.42 17.08 8.46
N THR A 109 8.79 16.01 9.17
CA THR A 109 10.20 15.59 9.31
C THR A 109 10.83 15.27 7.96
N LEU A 110 10.12 14.55 7.07
CA LEU A 110 10.62 14.28 5.72
C LEU A 110 10.82 15.56 4.91
N ILE A 111 9.91 16.54 5.02
CA ILE A 111 10.07 17.84 4.36
C ILE A 111 11.30 18.56 4.90
N LEU A 112 11.56 18.54 6.19
CA LEU A 112 12.76 19.15 6.78
C LEU A 112 14.05 18.43 6.35
N LEU A 113 14.01 17.11 6.23
CA LEU A 113 15.14 16.28 5.83
C LEU A 113 15.29 16.13 4.31
N GLN A 114 14.44 16.78 3.49
CA GLN A 114 14.46 16.65 2.03
C GLN A 114 15.86 16.87 1.41
N PRO A 115 16.69 17.88 1.84
CA PRO A 115 17.98 18.07 1.20
C PRO A 115 18.92 16.87 1.40
N LEU A 116 18.89 16.27 2.59
CA LEU A 116 19.67 15.08 2.92
C LEU A 116 19.19 13.86 2.13
N ILE A 117 17.88 13.63 2.12
CA ILE A 117 17.26 12.49 1.43
C ILE A 117 17.58 12.55 -0.06
N PHE A 118 17.39 13.72 -0.69
CA PHE A 118 17.62 13.89 -2.12
C PHE A 118 19.10 13.76 -2.47
N SER A 119 20.00 14.36 -1.69
CA SER A 119 21.43 14.25 -1.90
C SER A 119 21.90 12.79 -1.85
N VAL A 120 21.48 12.04 -0.83
CA VAL A 120 21.87 10.62 -0.69
C VAL A 120 21.26 9.79 -1.82
N ALA A 121 19.96 9.94 -2.09
CA ALA A 121 19.27 9.12 -3.09
C ALA A 121 19.79 9.36 -4.51
N LEU A 122 20.01 10.61 -4.89
CA LEU A 122 20.54 10.96 -6.22
C LEU A 122 22.01 10.56 -6.38
N SER A 123 22.84 10.70 -5.34
CA SER A 123 24.25 10.25 -5.41
C SER A 123 24.38 8.73 -5.62
N MET A 124 23.36 7.96 -5.27
CA MET A 124 23.32 6.50 -5.51
C MET A 124 22.75 6.12 -6.88
N SER A 125 22.14 7.06 -7.61
CA SER A 125 21.37 6.75 -8.83
C SER A 125 22.22 6.44 -10.04
N HIS A 126 23.45 6.95 -10.12
CA HIS A 126 24.35 6.86 -11.31
C HIS A 126 23.65 7.31 -12.61
N ALA A 127 22.64 8.19 -12.51
CA ALA A 127 21.91 8.73 -13.65
C ALA A 127 22.70 9.88 -14.32
N SER A 128 22.29 10.28 -15.55
CA SER A 128 22.87 11.45 -16.17
C SER A 128 22.52 12.74 -15.42
N ALA A 129 23.35 13.76 -15.52
CA ALA A 129 23.14 15.05 -14.86
C ALA A 129 21.78 15.69 -15.23
N GLU A 130 21.30 15.46 -16.44
CA GLU A 130 20.00 15.91 -16.92
C GLU A 130 18.85 15.20 -16.18
N VAL A 131 18.91 13.86 -16.09
CA VAL A 131 17.93 13.04 -15.35
C VAL A 131 17.92 13.42 -13.88
N GLU A 132 19.08 13.62 -13.26
CA GLU A 132 19.17 14.03 -11.85
C GLU A 132 18.56 15.41 -11.60
N THR A 133 18.78 16.38 -12.51
CA THR A 133 18.20 17.72 -12.40
C THR A 133 16.68 17.68 -12.50
N LEU A 134 16.13 16.94 -13.47
CA LEU A 134 14.70 16.76 -13.63
C LEU A 134 14.09 15.97 -12.46
N ALA A 135 14.75 14.92 -11.97
CA ALA A 135 14.33 14.16 -10.82
C ALA A 135 14.31 15.01 -9.54
N TYR A 136 15.32 15.86 -9.34
CA TYR A 136 15.33 16.81 -8.22
C TYR A 136 14.13 17.78 -8.29
N SER A 137 13.82 18.30 -9.47
CA SER A 137 12.65 19.16 -9.68
C SER A 137 11.34 18.44 -9.34
N TYR A 138 11.19 17.17 -9.77
CA TYR A 138 10.05 16.31 -9.42
C TYR A 138 9.94 16.09 -7.91
N LEU A 139 11.04 15.68 -7.29
CA LEU A 139 11.13 15.38 -5.85
C LEU A 139 10.80 16.59 -4.99
N SER A 140 11.31 17.78 -5.37
CA SER A 140 11.10 19.03 -4.62
C SER A 140 9.64 19.47 -4.58
N ILE A 141 8.86 19.13 -5.61
CA ILE A 141 7.41 19.36 -5.63
C ILE A 141 6.68 18.28 -4.82
N ARG A 142 7.01 17.02 -5.08
CA ARG A 142 6.29 15.87 -4.54
C ARG A 142 6.45 15.69 -3.02
N ILE A 143 7.60 16.10 -2.45
CA ILE A 143 7.85 15.93 -1.01
C ILE A 143 6.83 16.67 -0.12
N TRP A 144 6.22 17.73 -0.64
CA TRP A 144 5.21 18.49 0.10
C TRP A 144 3.94 17.71 0.40
N THR A 145 3.70 16.61 -0.31
CA THR A 145 2.58 15.71 0.01
C THR A 145 2.90 14.70 1.11
N ALA A 146 4.13 14.61 1.60
CA ALA A 146 4.50 13.61 2.61
C ALA A 146 3.55 13.56 3.81
N PRO A 147 3.09 14.67 4.42
CA PRO A 147 2.11 14.63 5.50
C PRO A 147 0.77 14.03 5.08
N ALA A 148 0.30 14.31 3.86
CA ALA A 148 -0.94 13.78 3.32
C ALA A 148 -0.81 12.30 2.96
N ALA A 149 0.25 11.93 2.22
CA ALA A 149 0.52 10.57 1.78
C ALA A 149 0.65 9.60 2.98
N ILE A 150 1.39 10.01 4.03
CA ILE A 150 1.53 9.18 5.23
C ILE A 150 0.21 9.14 6.02
N SER A 151 -0.57 10.24 6.07
CA SER A 151 -1.89 10.26 6.71
C SER A 151 -2.88 9.32 6.03
N ILE A 152 -2.80 9.13 4.72
CA ILE A 152 -3.63 8.17 3.97
C ILE A 152 -3.44 6.75 4.52
N TYR A 153 -2.23 6.34 4.94
CA TYR A 153 -2.03 5.03 5.57
C TYR A 153 -2.85 4.89 6.86
N ALA A 154 -2.82 5.88 7.75
CA ALA A 154 -3.59 5.86 8.99
C ALA A 154 -5.10 5.87 8.74
N LEU A 155 -5.57 6.71 7.82
CA LEU A 155 -6.99 6.85 7.46
C LEU A 155 -7.54 5.59 6.80
N THR A 156 -6.79 5.02 5.84
CA THR A 156 -7.18 3.77 5.18
C THR A 156 -7.14 2.59 6.16
N GLY A 157 -6.15 2.54 7.06
CA GLY A 157 -6.10 1.57 8.15
C GLY A 157 -7.35 1.62 9.04
N TRP A 158 -7.79 2.83 9.42
CA TRP A 158 -9.01 3.01 10.19
C TRP A 158 -10.26 2.56 9.43
N LEU A 159 -10.37 2.91 8.13
CA LEU A 159 -11.50 2.48 7.28
C LEU A 159 -11.57 0.95 7.17
N VAL A 160 -10.42 0.29 7.01
CA VAL A 160 -10.32 -1.18 6.97
C VAL A 160 -10.78 -1.77 8.30
N ALA A 161 -10.25 -1.29 9.45
CA ALA A 161 -10.61 -1.75 10.79
C ALA A 161 -12.10 -1.56 11.10
N MET A 162 -12.72 -0.49 10.56
CA MET A 162 -14.14 -0.21 10.70
C MET A 162 -15.01 -0.94 9.65
N GLU A 163 -14.42 -1.86 8.88
CA GLU A 163 -15.09 -2.63 7.82
C GLU A 163 -15.69 -1.75 6.69
N ARG A 164 -15.10 -0.58 6.47
CA ARG A 164 -15.50 0.36 5.42
C ARG A 164 -14.55 0.29 4.22
N THR A 165 -14.23 -0.93 3.79
CA THR A 165 -13.25 -1.18 2.71
C THR A 165 -13.65 -0.58 1.37
N SER A 166 -14.94 -0.44 1.08
CA SER A 166 -15.42 0.32 -0.09
C SER A 166 -14.95 1.78 -0.06
N GLY A 167 -14.79 2.36 1.15
CA GLY A 167 -14.23 3.71 1.29
C GLY A 167 -12.78 3.79 0.82
N VAL A 168 -11.97 2.77 1.13
CA VAL A 168 -10.57 2.67 0.65
C VAL A 168 -10.52 2.60 -0.87
N PHE A 169 -11.39 1.77 -1.48
CA PHE A 169 -11.52 1.68 -2.93
C PHE A 169 -11.87 3.04 -3.57
N TRP A 170 -12.84 3.77 -3.03
CA TRP A 170 -13.21 5.08 -3.55
C TRP A 170 -12.11 6.12 -3.39
N VAL A 171 -11.38 6.13 -2.26
CA VAL A 171 -10.22 7.02 -2.07
C VAL A 171 -9.19 6.76 -3.16
N GLN A 172 -8.83 5.50 -3.38
CA GLN A 172 -7.83 5.13 -4.38
C GLN A 172 -8.29 5.42 -5.81
N LEU A 173 -9.55 5.11 -6.12
CA LEU A 173 -10.12 5.35 -7.46
C LEU A 173 -10.15 6.84 -7.79
N VAL A 174 -10.65 7.67 -6.87
CA VAL A 174 -10.71 9.13 -7.06
C VAL A 174 -9.30 9.71 -7.18
N MET A 175 -8.39 9.32 -6.29
CA MET A 175 -7.01 9.78 -6.28
C MET A 175 -6.32 9.44 -7.62
N ASN A 176 -6.41 8.19 -8.08
CA ASN A 176 -5.78 7.76 -9.32
C ASN A 176 -6.44 8.42 -10.54
N SER A 177 -7.78 8.55 -10.56
CA SER A 177 -8.48 9.22 -11.67
C SER A 177 -8.13 10.69 -11.78
N VAL A 178 -8.04 11.40 -10.65
CA VAL A 178 -7.62 12.81 -10.62
C VAL A 178 -6.17 12.93 -11.05
N ASN A 179 -5.29 12.04 -10.58
CA ASN A 179 -3.88 12.04 -11.00
C ASN A 179 -3.76 11.89 -12.51
N ILE A 180 -4.37 10.87 -13.09
CA ILE A 180 -4.36 10.61 -14.54
C ILE A 180 -4.86 11.83 -15.31
N LEU A 181 -6.00 12.39 -14.92
CA LEU A 181 -6.59 13.55 -15.59
C LEU A 181 -5.65 14.77 -15.54
N LEU A 182 -5.11 15.06 -14.36
CA LEU A 182 -4.22 16.21 -14.18
C LEU A 182 -2.85 16.01 -14.85
N SER A 183 -2.30 14.80 -14.84
CA SER A 183 -1.07 14.49 -15.57
C SER A 183 -1.25 14.73 -17.07
N ILE A 184 -2.37 14.29 -17.65
CA ILE A 184 -2.69 14.55 -19.07
C ILE A 184 -2.81 16.06 -19.32
N ILE A 185 -3.55 16.80 -18.50
CA ILE A 185 -3.76 18.24 -18.68
C ILE A 185 -2.44 19.01 -18.54
N PHE A 186 -1.67 18.75 -17.49
CA PHE A 186 -0.48 19.53 -17.18
C PHE A 186 0.69 19.21 -18.10
N VAL A 187 0.83 17.97 -18.55
CA VAL A 187 1.93 17.57 -19.44
C VAL A 187 1.58 17.84 -20.88
N LEU A 188 0.39 17.40 -21.37
CA LEU A 188 0.09 17.44 -22.80
C LEU A 188 -0.57 18.76 -23.26
N TRP A 189 -1.28 19.46 -22.37
CA TRP A 189 -1.97 20.70 -22.74
C TRP A 189 -1.26 21.95 -22.24
N LEU A 190 -0.65 21.90 -21.04
CA LEU A 190 0.04 23.03 -20.45
C LEU A 190 1.57 22.97 -20.60
N ASP A 191 2.08 21.89 -21.21
CA ASP A 191 3.51 21.67 -21.50
C ASP A 191 4.43 21.85 -20.26
N MET A 192 3.93 21.44 -19.08
CA MET A 192 4.66 21.57 -17.82
C MET A 192 5.71 20.48 -17.62
N GLY A 193 5.79 19.50 -18.51
CA GLY A 193 6.78 18.42 -18.44
C GLY A 193 6.73 17.61 -17.15
N VAL A 194 7.90 17.29 -16.60
CA VAL A 194 8.06 16.50 -15.36
C VAL A 194 7.41 17.18 -14.16
N GLN A 195 7.43 18.52 -14.11
CA GLN A 195 6.78 19.28 -13.04
C GLN A 195 5.25 19.13 -13.08
N GLY A 196 4.67 19.00 -14.27
CA GLY A 196 3.23 18.80 -14.46
C GLY A 196 2.76 17.48 -13.82
N VAL A 197 3.49 16.39 -14.03
CA VAL A 197 3.21 15.11 -13.36
C VAL A 197 3.30 15.25 -11.83
N ALA A 198 4.36 15.92 -11.36
CA ALA A 198 4.57 16.13 -9.93
C ALA A 198 3.41 16.89 -9.28
N VAL A 199 3.00 18.01 -9.87
CA VAL A 199 1.88 18.83 -9.38
C VAL A 199 0.55 18.08 -9.46
N GLY A 200 0.30 17.37 -10.56
CA GLY A 200 -0.89 16.53 -10.73
C GLY A 200 -1.03 15.50 -9.61
N THR A 201 0.06 14.83 -9.27
CA THR A 201 0.08 13.84 -8.19
C THR A 201 -0.08 14.50 -6.82
N VAL A 202 0.53 15.67 -6.58
CA VAL A 202 0.33 16.45 -5.33
C VAL A 202 -1.15 16.75 -5.11
N ILE A 203 -1.82 17.27 -6.11
CA ILE A 203 -3.25 17.61 -6.03
C ILE A 203 -4.08 16.34 -5.80
N ALA A 204 -3.79 15.26 -6.52
CA ALA A 204 -4.50 14.00 -6.39
C ALA A 204 -4.37 13.39 -4.98
N GLU A 205 -3.17 13.40 -4.40
CA GLU A 205 -2.94 12.91 -3.04
C GLU A 205 -3.61 13.78 -1.97
N LEU A 206 -3.62 15.10 -2.14
CA LEU A 206 -4.35 16.00 -1.23
C LEU A 206 -5.87 15.77 -1.30
N ILE A 207 -6.43 15.59 -2.49
CA ILE A 207 -7.85 15.24 -2.68
C ILE A 207 -8.12 13.86 -2.06
N GLY A 208 -7.25 12.87 -2.28
CA GLY A 208 -7.35 11.55 -1.67
C GLY A 208 -7.35 11.60 -0.14
N ALA A 209 -6.42 12.36 0.45
CA ALA A 209 -6.34 12.56 1.90
C ALA A 209 -7.60 13.27 2.44
N GLY A 210 -8.08 14.31 1.75
CA GLY A 210 -9.32 15.01 2.10
C GLY A 210 -10.54 14.10 2.07
N LEU A 211 -10.67 13.28 1.02
CA LEU A 211 -11.75 12.28 0.90
C LEU A 211 -11.65 11.21 2.00
N ALA A 212 -10.45 10.68 2.27
CA ALA A 212 -10.24 9.71 3.33
C ALA A 212 -10.61 10.28 4.70
N LEU A 213 -10.21 11.53 4.99
CA LEU A 213 -10.57 12.23 6.22
C LEU A 213 -12.09 12.43 6.34
N TYR A 214 -12.74 12.82 5.25
CA TYR A 214 -14.20 12.95 5.19
C TYR A 214 -14.91 11.62 5.49
N LEU A 215 -14.42 10.51 4.94
CA LEU A 215 -14.96 9.18 5.20
C LEU A 215 -14.73 8.71 6.66
N CYS A 216 -13.66 9.18 7.29
CA CYS A 216 -13.34 8.91 8.70
C CYS A 216 -14.00 9.89 9.68
N ARG A 217 -14.81 10.87 9.21
CA ARG A 217 -15.40 11.92 10.07
C ARG A 217 -16.17 11.41 11.29
N ASP A 218 -16.68 10.18 11.25
CA ASP A 218 -17.39 9.59 12.37
C ASP A 218 -16.49 9.37 13.59
N ALA A 219 -15.18 9.15 13.38
CA ALA A 219 -14.21 9.06 14.47
C ALA A 219 -14.16 10.37 15.29
N PHE A 220 -14.35 11.52 14.64
CA PHE A 220 -14.27 12.83 15.27
C PHE A 220 -15.60 13.30 15.89
N LYS A 221 -16.68 12.53 15.74
CA LYS A 221 -17.95 12.80 16.44
C LYS A 221 -17.87 12.41 17.92
N HIS A 222 -17.01 11.48 18.29
CA HIS A 222 -16.80 11.11 19.69
C HIS A 222 -15.92 12.17 20.35
N PRO A 223 -16.33 12.77 21.49
CA PRO A 223 -15.62 13.93 22.09
C PRO A 223 -14.19 13.58 22.55
N ASP A 224 -13.90 12.31 22.75
CA ASP A 224 -12.64 11.83 23.32
C ASP A 224 -11.41 11.99 22.39
N TRP A 225 -11.62 12.21 21.10
CA TRP A 225 -10.53 12.50 20.19
C TRP A 225 -9.69 13.73 20.58
N ARG A 226 -10.27 14.66 21.36
CA ARG A 226 -9.63 15.87 21.90
C ARG A 226 -9.08 15.72 23.31
N LYS A 227 -9.22 14.56 23.93
CA LYS A 227 -8.68 14.33 25.26
C LYS A 227 -7.18 14.11 25.21
N TRP A 228 -6.42 15.19 25.12
CA TRP A 228 -4.98 15.17 24.94
C TRP A 228 -4.24 14.32 25.99
N VAL A 229 -4.73 14.29 27.24
CA VAL A 229 -4.18 13.42 28.28
C VAL A 229 -4.26 11.93 27.89
N GLN A 230 -5.34 11.51 27.26
CA GLN A 230 -5.50 10.14 26.80
C GLN A 230 -4.76 9.91 25.47
N VAL A 231 -4.73 10.90 24.58
CA VAL A 231 -3.97 10.83 23.31
C VAL A 231 -2.48 10.62 23.61
N PHE A 232 -1.92 11.34 24.58
CA PHE A 232 -0.52 11.26 25.01
C PHE A 232 -0.27 10.28 26.15
N ASP A 233 -1.18 9.32 26.41
CA ASP A 233 -0.96 8.26 27.39
C ASP A 233 0.32 7.47 27.03
N ARG A 234 1.31 7.55 27.94
CA ARG A 234 2.64 6.97 27.72
C ARG A 234 2.60 5.46 27.50
N ALA A 235 1.78 4.73 28.26
CA ALA A 235 1.72 3.27 28.16
C ALA A 235 1.15 2.85 26.80
N LYS A 236 0.10 3.53 26.34
CA LYS A 236 -0.55 3.27 25.04
C LYS A 236 0.33 3.68 23.86
N LEU A 237 1.06 4.81 23.98
CA LEU A 237 2.04 5.23 22.98
C LEU A 237 3.20 4.23 22.86
N ILE A 238 3.74 3.75 23.98
CA ILE A 238 4.79 2.72 23.96
C ILE A 238 4.27 1.43 23.31
N ARG A 239 3.06 0.98 23.66
CA ARG A 239 2.45 -0.20 23.04
C ARG A 239 2.30 -0.02 21.52
N MET A 240 1.83 1.13 21.08
CA MET A 240 1.70 1.46 19.67
C MET A 240 3.07 1.52 18.97
N ALA A 241 4.08 2.11 19.62
CA ALA A 241 5.44 2.18 19.09
C ALA A 241 6.07 0.78 18.95
N LEU A 242 5.92 -0.10 19.94
CA LEU A 242 6.44 -1.47 19.89
C LEU A 242 5.81 -2.26 18.73
N LEU A 243 4.47 -2.24 18.61
CA LEU A 243 3.78 -2.88 17.49
C LEU A 243 4.26 -2.36 16.12
N ASN A 244 4.37 -1.05 15.99
CA ASN A 244 4.81 -0.43 14.76
C ASN A 244 6.29 -0.75 14.45
N THR A 245 7.13 -0.88 15.47
CA THR A 245 8.56 -1.26 15.33
C THR A 245 8.69 -2.69 14.83
N ASP A 246 7.90 -3.62 15.35
CA ASP A 246 7.91 -5.02 14.89
C ASP A 246 7.53 -5.11 13.40
N ILE A 247 6.48 -4.39 13.00
CA ILE A 247 6.05 -4.33 11.59
C ILE A 247 7.15 -3.68 10.73
N LEU A 248 7.79 -2.62 11.21
CA LEU A 248 8.87 -1.93 10.51
C LEU A 248 10.08 -2.86 10.29
N ILE A 249 10.52 -3.57 11.33
CA ILE A 249 11.66 -4.51 11.24
C ILE A 249 11.35 -5.59 10.23
N ARG A 250 10.16 -6.19 10.27
CA ARG A 250 9.72 -7.18 9.30
C ARG A 250 9.75 -6.63 7.87
N SER A 251 9.21 -5.44 7.65
CA SER A 251 9.18 -4.79 6.34
C SER A 251 10.59 -4.49 5.83
N ALA A 252 11.50 -4.04 6.71
CA ALA A 252 12.89 -3.81 6.36
C ALA A 252 13.61 -5.13 5.95
N LEU A 253 13.37 -6.21 6.69
CA LEU A 253 13.93 -7.52 6.36
C LEU A 253 13.42 -8.04 5.00
N LEU A 254 12.13 -7.88 4.71
CA LEU A 254 11.57 -8.21 3.39
C LEU A 254 12.24 -7.40 2.28
N MET A 255 12.43 -6.09 2.49
CA MET A 255 13.12 -5.22 1.53
C MET A 255 14.56 -5.68 1.27
N VAL A 256 15.29 -6.08 2.32
CA VAL A 256 16.64 -6.64 2.18
C VAL A 256 16.63 -7.92 1.35
N ILE A 257 15.64 -8.81 1.57
CA ILE A 257 15.52 -10.07 0.81
C ILE A 257 15.28 -9.77 -0.68
N PHE A 258 14.31 -8.91 -1.02
CA PHE A 258 14.01 -8.55 -2.41
C PHE A 258 15.21 -7.86 -3.08
N SER A 259 15.84 -6.90 -2.40
CA SER A 259 17.04 -6.24 -2.92
C SER A 259 18.19 -7.22 -3.13
N SER A 260 18.41 -8.14 -2.18
CA SER A 260 19.45 -9.17 -2.31
C SER A 260 19.21 -10.08 -3.52
N PHE A 261 17.94 -10.42 -3.80
CA PHE A 261 17.59 -11.22 -4.97
C PHE A 261 17.98 -10.52 -6.28
N VAL A 262 17.68 -9.21 -6.39
CA VAL A 262 18.06 -8.40 -7.56
C VAL A 262 19.59 -8.32 -7.67
N PHE A 263 20.30 -7.97 -6.59
CA PHE A 263 21.76 -7.87 -6.59
C PHE A 263 22.45 -9.21 -6.92
N LEU A 264 21.94 -10.32 -6.44
CA LEU A 264 22.46 -11.64 -6.80
C LEU A 264 22.18 -11.95 -8.27
N GLY A 265 21.02 -11.57 -8.79
CA GLY A 265 20.62 -11.73 -10.19
C GLY A 265 21.61 -11.09 -11.17
N THR A 266 22.20 -9.93 -10.82
CA THR A 266 23.19 -9.27 -11.69
C THR A 266 24.45 -10.08 -11.97
N ARG A 267 24.76 -11.07 -11.11
CA ARG A 267 25.92 -11.93 -11.28
C ARG A 267 25.76 -13.00 -12.37
N PHE A 268 24.52 -13.24 -12.79
CA PHE A 268 24.20 -14.31 -13.77
C PHE A 268 24.01 -13.79 -15.19
N GLY A 269 24.23 -12.49 -15.41
CA GLY A 269 24.11 -11.84 -16.71
C GLY A 269 22.78 -11.16 -16.95
N ASP A 270 22.72 -10.34 -18.00
CA ASP A 270 21.62 -9.43 -18.28
C ASP A 270 20.31 -10.16 -18.63
N VAL A 271 20.40 -11.28 -19.35
CA VAL A 271 19.24 -12.10 -19.73
C VAL A 271 18.56 -12.67 -18.49
N THR A 272 19.36 -13.26 -17.58
CA THR A 272 18.84 -13.80 -16.31
C THR A 272 18.26 -12.72 -15.42
N LEU A 273 18.90 -11.56 -15.35
CA LEU A 273 18.37 -10.43 -14.58
C LEU A 273 17.02 -9.97 -15.15
N ALA A 274 16.92 -9.78 -16.45
CA ALA A 274 15.67 -9.37 -17.11
C ALA A 274 14.56 -10.43 -16.95
N SER A 275 14.91 -11.71 -17.04
CA SER A 275 13.98 -12.82 -16.82
C SER A 275 13.45 -12.85 -15.38
N ASN A 276 14.32 -12.61 -14.41
CA ASN A 276 13.94 -12.50 -13.00
C ASN A 276 12.97 -11.32 -12.76
N GLU A 277 13.20 -10.16 -13.38
CA GLU A 277 12.29 -9.01 -13.29
C GLU A 277 10.91 -9.34 -13.84
N VAL A 278 10.82 -10.07 -14.96
CA VAL A 278 9.54 -10.56 -15.49
C VAL A 278 8.86 -11.50 -14.50
N LEU A 279 9.60 -12.44 -13.89
CA LEU A 279 9.06 -13.41 -12.94
C LEU A 279 8.60 -12.75 -11.63
N VAL A 280 9.31 -11.74 -11.15
CA VAL A 280 8.92 -10.97 -9.95
C VAL A 280 7.56 -10.29 -10.13
N GLN A 281 7.16 -9.91 -11.36
CA GLN A 281 5.81 -9.37 -11.60
C GLN A 281 4.70 -10.38 -11.26
N PHE A 282 4.94 -11.68 -11.47
CA PHE A 282 3.98 -12.72 -11.04
C PHE A 282 3.82 -12.74 -9.51
N MET A 283 4.92 -12.51 -8.76
CA MET A 283 4.86 -12.37 -7.31
C MET A 283 4.06 -11.14 -6.89
N TYR A 284 4.24 -9.99 -7.55
CA TYR A 284 3.46 -8.78 -7.25
C TYR A 284 1.97 -8.95 -7.55
N ILE A 285 1.61 -9.59 -8.67
CA ILE A 285 0.20 -9.91 -8.98
C ILE A 285 -0.41 -10.76 -7.87
N THR A 286 0.32 -11.78 -7.40
CA THR A 286 -0.12 -12.63 -6.28
C THR A 286 -0.30 -11.82 -5.00
N ALA A 287 0.69 -10.99 -4.65
CA ALA A 287 0.67 -10.16 -3.46
C ALA A 287 -0.54 -9.20 -3.46
N TYR A 288 -0.78 -8.49 -4.55
CA TYR A 288 -1.93 -7.58 -4.66
C TYR A 288 -3.28 -8.29 -4.54
N ALA A 289 -3.40 -9.51 -5.06
CA ALA A 289 -4.60 -10.31 -4.90
C ALA A 289 -4.78 -10.79 -3.45
N MET A 290 -3.70 -11.21 -2.80
CA MET A 290 -3.70 -11.73 -1.43
C MET A 290 -3.89 -10.64 -0.37
N ASP A 291 -3.34 -9.44 -0.57
CA ASP A 291 -3.44 -8.32 0.37
C ASP A 291 -4.89 -8.02 0.77
N GLY A 292 -5.83 -8.05 -0.18
CA GLY A 292 -7.23 -7.80 0.14
C GLY A 292 -7.81 -8.80 1.14
N PHE A 293 -7.41 -10.06 1.05
CA PHE A 293 -7.86 -11.12 1.96
C PHE A 293 -7.08 -11.11 3.28
N ALA A 294 -5.80 -10.78 3.25
CA ALA A 294 -4.98 -10.59 4.44
C ALA A 294 -5.53 -9.44 5.31
N PHE A 295 -5.88 -8.29 4.72
CA PHE A 295 -6.51 -7.18 5.45
C PHE A 295 -7.91 -7.53 5.99
N ALA A 296 -8.69 -8.34 5.26
CA ALA A 296 -9.95 -8.84 5.78
C ALA A 296 -9.74 -9.76 6.98
N ALA A 297 -8.70 -10.62 6.94
CA ALA A 297 -8.31 -11.49 8.05
C ALA A 297 -7.87 -10.66 9.26
N GLU A 298 -6.94 -9.71 9.06
CA GLU A 298 -6.45 -8.82 10.10
C GLU A 298 -7.60 -8.11 10.82
N THR A 299 -8.54 -7.53 10.06
CA THR A 299 -9.69 -6.82 10.62
C THR A 299 -10.58 -7.72 11.46
N LEU A 300 -10.96 -8.90 10.93
CA LEU A 300 -11.88 -9.80 11.60
C LEU A 300 -11.24 -10.45 12.82
N ILE A 301 -9.97 -10.81 12.75
CA ILE A 301 -9.19 -11.38 13.85
C ILE A 301 -8.98 -10.34 14.95
N ALA A 302 -8.55 -9.11 14.59
CA ALA A 302 -8.36 -8.04 15.57
C ALA A 302 -9.65 -7.73 16.35
N ARG A 303 -10.80 -7.71 15.69
CA ARG A 303 -12.11 -7.52 16.33
C ARG A 303 -12.49 -8.69 17.23
N ALA A 304 -12.22 -9.93 16.83
CA ALA A 304 -12.48 -11.11 17.65
C ALA A 304 -11.59 -11.11 18.91
N MET A 305 -10.32 -10.70 18.78
CA MET A 305 -9.40 -10.52 19.91
C MET A 305 -9.91 -9.44 20.88
N GLY A 306 -10.34 -8.30 20.37
CA GLY A 306 -10.88 -7.22 21.21
C GLY A 306 -12.11 -7.63 22.01
N ARG A 307 -12.92 -8.56 21.48
CA ARG A 307 -14.07 -9.15 22.19
C ARG A 307 -13.71 -10.25 23.18
N GLY A 308 -12.49 -10.78 23.13
CA GLY A 308 -12.10 -11.96 23.88
C GLY A 308 -12.80 -13.26 23.42
N ASP A 309 -13.32 -13.31 22.19
CA ASP A 309 -14.09 -14.44 21.64
C ASP A 309 -13.18 -15.36 20.80
N ALA A 310 -12.63 -16.37 21.45
CA ALA A 310 -11.74 -17.36 20.83
C ALA A 310 -12.42 -18.16 19.71
N SER A 311 -13.73 -18.41 19.81
CA SER A 311 -14.47 -19.17 18.78
C SER A 311 -14.59 -18.35 17.49
N ARG A 312 -14.88 -17.06 17.60
CA ARG A 312 -14.92 -16.13 16.48
C ARG A 312 -13.53 -15.91 15.88
N LEU A 313 -12.51 -15.80 16.72
CA LEU A 313 -11.12 -15.69 16.25
C LEU A 313 -10.77 -16.88 15.37
N ARG A 314 -11.01 -18.12 15.86
CA ARG A 314 -10.76 -19.33 15.08
C ARG A 314 -11.58 -19.37 13.79
N ARG A 315 -12.87 -19.01 13.84
CA ARG A 315 -13.75 -18.99 12.67
C ARG A 315 -13.27 -17.94 11.64
N SER A 316 -12.87 -16.74 12.10
CA SER A 316 -12.29 -15.71 11.24
C SER A 316 -11.06 -16.24 10.52
N ALA A 317 -10.09 -16.78 11.25
CA ALA A 317 -8.84 -17.29 10.69
C ALA A 317 -9.08 -18.42 9.68
N LEU A 318 -9.95 -19.38 10.00
CA LEU A 318 -10.25 -20.50 9.10
C LEU A 318 -10.97 -20.06 7.82
N MET A 319 -11.97 -19.17 7.94
CA MET A 319 -12.76 -18.75 6.79
C MET A 319 -11.98 -17.79 5.88
N THR A 320 -11.18 -16.87 6.45
CA THR A 320 -10.30 -16.00 5.65
C THR A 320 -9.16 -16.81 5.03
N GLY A 321 -8.57 -17.75 5.77
CA GLY A 321 -7.57 -18.68 5.24
C GLY A 321 -8.10 -19.54 4.09
N PHE A 322 -9.35 -20.02 4.18
CA PHE A 322 -10.00 -20.71 3.06
C PHE A 322 -10.06 -19.85 1.80
N TRP A 323 -10.50 -18.59 1.92
CA TRP A 323 -10.53 -17.69 0.76
C TRP A 323 -9.14 -17.32 0.25
N GLY A 324 -8.16 -17.15 1.14
CA GLY A 324 -6.76 -17.00 0.76
C GLY A 324 -6.27 -18.20 -0.06
N ALA A 325 -6.58 -19.42 0.38
CA ALA A 325 -6.24 -20.63 -0.38
C ALA A 325 -6.95 -20.69 -1.74
N VAL A 326 -8.23 -20.30 -1.80
CA VAL A 326 -8.97 -20.21 -3.09
C VAL A 326 -8.29 -19.23 -4.05
N VAL A 327 -7.87 -18.07 -3.57
CA VAL A 327 -7.16 -17.08 -4.39
C VAL A 327 -5.81 -17.62 -4.86
N CYS A 328 -5.03 -18.23 -3.96
CA CYS A 328 -3.75 -18.84 -4.33
C CYS A 328 -3.89 -19.92 -5.40
N VAL A 329 -4.87 -20.81 -5.24
CA VAL A 329 -5.15 -21.87 -6.23
C VAL A 329 -5.59 -21.26 -7.57
N THR A 330 -6.49 -20.26 -7.53
CA THR A 330 -6.96 -19.58 -8.74
C THR A 330 -5.82 -18.86 -9.47
N THR A 331 -4.94 -18.18 -8.73
CA THR A 331 -3.77 -17.49 -9.28
C THR A 331 -2.77 -18.49 -9.85
N ALA A 332 -2.49 -19.59 -9.15
CA ALA A 332 -1.62 -20.67 -9.65
C ALA A 332 -2.16 -21.27 -10.96
N LEU A 333 -3.45 -21.56 -11.03
CA LEU A 333 -4.10 -22.06 -12.25
C LEU A 333 -4.04 -21.01 -13.38
N ALA A 334 -4.28 -19.75 -13.09
CA ALA A 334 -4.16 -18.67 -14.06
C ALA A 334 -2.73 -18.56 -14.61
N PHE A 335 -1.72 -18.67 -13.76
CA PHE A 335 -0.32 -18.67 -14.19
C PHE A 335 0.07 -19.93 -14.98
N ALA A 336 -0.47 -21.10 -14.62
CA ALA A 336 -0.24 -22.32 -15.39
C ALA A 336 -0.82 -22.22 -16.83
N ILE A 337 -2.00 -21.61 -16.98
CA ILE A 337 -2.70 -21.49 -18.27
C ILE A 337 -2.17 -20.30 -19.08
N PHE A 338 -2.09 -19.12 -18.48
CA PHE A 338 -1.78 -17.86 -19.15
C PHE A 338 -0.34 -17.40 -18.96
N GLY A 339 0.46 -18.07 -18.11
CA GLY A 339 1.82 -17.66 -17.79
C GLY A 339 2.74 -17.47 -19.00
N PRO A 340 2.79 -18.42 -19.97
CA PRO A 340 3.59 -18.23 -21.17
C PRO A 340 3.19 -17.00 -21.98
N TRP A 341 1.89 -16.75 -22.13
CA TRP A 341 1.39 -15.56 -22.81
C TRP A 341 1.71 -14.26 -22.05
N LEU A 342 1.63 -14.26 -20.71
CA LEU A 342 2.05 -13.12 -19.89
C LEU A 342 3.54 -12.82 -20.02
N VAL A 343 4.39 -13.84 -20.07
CA VAL A 343 5.82 -13.67 -20.31
C VAL A 343 6.06 -13.01 -21.68
N ASP A 344 5.35 -13.45 -22.73
CA ASP A 344 5.48 -12.88 -24.08
C ASP A 344 5.00 -11.43 -24.17
N LEU A 345 4.00 -11.08 -23.35
CA LEU A 345 3.49 -9.72 -23.26
C LEU A 345 4.49 -8.79 -22.54
N MET A 346 5.17 -9.29 -21.51
CA MET A 346 6.09 -8.51 -20.68
C MET A 346 7.50 -8.36 -21.27
N ALA A 347 7.96 -9.36 -22.01
CA ALA A 347 9.29 -9.37 -22.62
C ALA A 347 9.18 -9.53 -24.14
N LYS A 348 9.95 -8.72 -24.90
CA LYS A 348 10.04 -8.83 -26.36
C LYS A 348 11.27 -9.63 -26.83
N SER A 349 12.30 -9.75 -25.99
CA SER A 349 13.50 -10.53 -26.30
C SER A 349 13.20 -12.03 -26.25
N PRO A 350 13.46 -12.78 -27.34
CA PRO A 350 13.25 -14.23 -27.36
C PRO A 350 14.09 -14.99 -26.31
N GLU A 351 15.30 -14.50 -26.01
CA GLU A 351 16.19 -15.09 -25.01
C GLU A 351 15.60 -14.95 -23.61
N VAL A 352 15.09 -13.75 -23.25
CA VAL A 352 14.44 -13.49 -21.97
C VAL A 352 13.16 -14.32 -21.83
N GLN A 353 12.36 -14.40 -22.91
CA GLN A 353 11.15 -15.24 -22.94
C GLN A 353 11.49 -16.70 -22.69
N ALA A 354 12.51 -17.23 -23.36
CA ALA A 354 12.93 -18.63 -23.24
C ALA A 354 13.37 -18.94 -21.81
N GLU A 355 14.21 -18.09 -21.22
CA GLU A 355 14.71 -18.28 -19.87
C GLU A 355 13.60 -18.10 -18.82
N ALA A 356 12.77 -17.07 -18.93
CA ALA A 356 11.64 -16.87 -18.02
C ALA A 356 10.67 -18.06 -18.01
N ARG A 357 10.42 -18.68 -19.18
CA ARG A 357 9.57 -19.88 -19.29
C ARG A 357 10.16 -21.10 -18.59
N ILE A 358 11.49 -21.23 -18.52
CA ILE A 358 12.16 -22.34 -17.78
C ILE A 358 11.83 -22.22 -16.29
N TYR A 359 11.81 -21.01 -15.73
CA TYR A 359 11.56 -20.76 -14.31
C TYR A 359 10.09 -20.46 -13.98
N LEU A 360 9.21 -20.29 -14.97
CA LEU A 360 7.78 -20.04 -14.79
C LEU A 360 7.08 -21.08 -13.88
N PRO A 361 7.39 -22.39 -13.92
CA PRO A 361 6.78 -23.35 -13.00
C PRO A 361 6.93 -22.99 -11.52
N TRP A 362 8.02 -22.34 -11.14
CA TRP A 362 8.20 -21.85 -9.78
C TRP A 362 7.21 -20.76 -9.43
N MET A 363 6.87 -19.88 -10.39
CA MET A 363 5.85 -18.82 -10.19
C MET A 363 4.43 -19.40 -10.13
N VAL A 364 4.18 -20.53 -10.79
CA VAL A 364 2.91 -21.26 -10.67
C VAL A 364 2.74 -21.85 -9.27
N VAL A 365 3.82 -22.38 -8.69
CA VAL A 365 3.80 -23.03 -7.37
C VAL A 365 3.92 -22.02 -6.22
N ALA A 366 4.57 -20.88 -6.46
CA ALA A 366 4.82 -19.86 -5.44
C ALA A 366 3.56 -19.40 -4.67
N PRO A 367 2.41 -19.11 -5.31
CA PRO A 367 1.18 -18.77 -4.60
C PRO A 367 0.73 -19.83 -3.62
N LEU A 368 0.92 -21.11 -3.95
CA LEU A 368 0.49 -22.24 -3.12
C LEU A 368 1.39 -22.40 -1.89
N ILE A 369 2.69 -22.30 -2.07
CA ILE A 369 3.68 -22.40 -0.97
C ILE A 369 3.56 -21.15 -0.07
N GLY A 370 3.44 -19.96 -0.67
CA GLY A 370 3.40 -18.69 0.04
C GLY A 370 2.07 -18.37 0.71
N CYS A 371 0.99 -19.12 0.44
CA CYS A 371 -0.36 -18.81 0.90
C CYS A 371 -0.44 -18.53 2.41
N VAL A 372 0.18 -19.41 3.22
CA VAL A 372 0.17 -19.26 4.69
C VAL A 372 0.95 -18.01 5.11
N ALA A 373 2.10 -17.76 4.48
CA ALA A 373 2.93 -16.59 4.78
C ALA A 373 2.16 -15.30 4.50
N TRP A 374 1.54 -15.15 3.31
CA TRP A 374 0.74 -13.97 2.97
C TRP A 374 -0.49 -13.76 3.85
N MET A 375 -1.12 -14.85 4.32
CA MET A 375 -2.29 -14.73 5.20
C MET A 375 -1.92 -14.41 6.65
N MET A 376 -0.68 -14.68 7.06
CA MET A 376 -0.17 -14.37 8.40
C MET A 376 0.61 -13.05 8.44
N ASP A 377 0.80 -12.44 7.30
CA ASP A 377 1.43 -11.14 7.12
C ASP A 377 0.48 -10.00 7.51
#